data_cf77946e85122d76fcfd320bac78fee6
#
_entry.id   cf77946e85122d76fcfd320bac78fee6
#
_cell.length_a   1.000
_cell.length_b   1.000
_cell.length_c   1.000
_cell.angle_alpha   90.00
_cell.angle_beta   90.00
_cell.angle_gamma   90.00
#
_symmetry.space_group_name_H-M   'P 1'
#
loop_
_entity.id
_entity.type
_entity.pdbx_description
1 polymer ?
#
loop_
_entity_poly.entity_id
_entity_poly.type
_entity_poly.pdbx_seq_one_letter_code
_entity_poly.pdbx_strand_id
1 'polypeptide(L)'
;MKYLSILIIFILIFSGCSSRKKVSYKNKKSYTHKTKLTKYKSKSKVVPKNVNYKTKALYDEYKKWIGTKYKLGGQTLKGIDCSSFVQQIYYDAFGLRIPRTTKQQAKVGREISKSQLQAGDMIFFKTGWNVRHVGIIIENGKFIHVSTKRGVSKSSIYNPYWKSNYWQSRRVLP
;
A
#
# COMPACT_ATOMS: atom_id res chain seq x y z
N MET A 1 -18.36 42.27 58.98
CA MET A 1 -19.29 42.67 57.95
C MET A 1 -19.16 41.68 56.80
N LYS A 2 -20.21 40.90 56.65
CA LYS A 2 -20.22 39.67 55.81
C LYS A 2 -20.81 40.02 54.42
N TYR A 3 -20.07 39.87 53.36
CA TYR A 3 -20.62 39.94 52.01
C TYR A 3 -20.86 38.52 51.50
N LEU A 4 -22.14 38.21 51.37
CA LEU A 4 -22.65 36.96 50.85
C LEU A 4 -22.79 37.13 49.32
N SER A 5 -21.89 36.55 48.55
CA SER A 5 -21.95 36.56 47.11
C SER A 5 -22.83 35.41 46.62
N ILE A 6 -23.96 35.74 46.08
CA ILE A 6 -24.89 34.81 45.44
C ILE A 6 -24.38 34.47 44.06
N LEU A 7 -23.94 33.23 43.89
CA LEU A 7 -23.52 32.68 42.59
C LEU A 7 -24.76 32.17 41.83
N ILE A 8 -25.21 32.95 40.86
CA ILE A 8 -26.31 32.54 39.95
C ILE A 8 -25.71 31.64 38.89
N ILE A 9 -26.00 30.34 38.96
CA ILE A 9 -25.62 29.35 37.96
C ILE A 9 -26.67 29.43 36.83
N PHE A 10 -26.27 29.98 35.69
CA PHE A 10 -27.06 29.92 34.46
C PHE A 10 -26.85 28.56 33.81
N ILE A 11 -27.83 27.67 33.94
CA ILE A 11 -27.88 26.41 33.21
C ILE A 11 -28.53 26.70 31.85
N LEU A 12 -27.72 26.90 30.83
CA LEU A 12 -28.17 26.90 29.44
C LEU A 12 -28.38 25.47 28.95
N ILE A 13 -29.63 25.06 28.90
CA ILE A 13 -30.03 23.79 28.28
C ILE A 13 -30.00 24.01 26.76
N PHE A 14 -28.91 23.59 26.10
CA PHE A 14 -28.85 23.50 24.65
C PHE A 14 -29.52 22.19 24.20
N SER A 15 -30.80 22.23 23.89
CA SER A 15 -31.49 21.19 23.13
C SER A 15 -31.10 21.30 21.67
N GLY A 16 -29.93 20.79 21.32
CA GLY A 16 -29.45 20.64 19.95
C GLY A 16 -30.11 19.44 19.28
N CYS A 17 -31.23 19.64 18.58
CA CYS A 17 -31.82 18.64 17.71
C CYS A 17 -30.88 18.40 16.52
N SER A 18 -30.00 17.40 16.61
CA SER A 18 -29.10 16.99 15.53
C SER A 18 -29.87 16.17 14.49
N SER A 19 -30.42 16.87 13.49
CA SER A 19 -31.00 16.25 12.30
C SER A 19 -29.88 15.55 11.49
N ARG A 20 -29.73 14.24 11.69
CA ARG A 20 -28.86 13.38 10.84
C ARG A 20 -29.47 13.31 9.45
N LYS A 21 -28.98 14.12 8.51
CA LYS A 21 -29.23 13.94 7.08
C LYS A 21 -28.71 12.56 6.67
N LYS A 22 -29.63 11.63 6.39
CA LYS A 22 -29.32 10.38 5.70
C LYS A 22 -28.81 10.72 4.31
N VAL A 23 -27.50 10.58 4.09
CA VAL A 23 -26.93 10.66 2.74
C VAL A 23 -27.38 9.39 2.00
N SER A 24 -28.38 9.55 1.13
CA SER A 24 -28.79 8.51 0.20
C SER A 24 -27.69 8.29 -0.82
N TYR A 25 -27.00 7.14 -0.74
CA TYR A 25 -26.09 6.67 -1.78
C TYR A 25 -26.92 6.27 -3.00
N LYS A 26 -27.15 7.20 -3.94
CA LYS A 26 -27.65 6.85 -5.27
C LYS A 26 -26.62 5.94 -5.94
N ASN A 27 -27.05 4.71 -6.21
CA ASN A 27 -26.35 3.72 -7.02
C ASN A 27 -25.82 4.38 -8.31
N LYS A 28 -24.51 4.57 -8.39
CA LYS A 28 -23.86 4.90 -9.65
C LYS A 28 -23.80 3.63 -10.50
N LYS A 29 -24.39 3.76 -11.68
CA LYS A 29 -24.46 2.82 -12.78
C LYS A 29 -23.30 1.84 -12.84
N SER A 30 -23.64 0.53 -12.81
CA SER A 30 -22.73 -0.53 -13.21
C SER A 30 -22.33 -0.32 -14.67
N TYR A 31 -21.07 -0.03 -14.91
CA TYR A 31 -20.49 -0.14 -16.25
C TYR A 31 -20.34 -1.63 -16.58
N THR A 32 -21.36 -2.19 -17.20
CA THR A 32 -21.25 -3.49 -17.85
C THR A 32 -20.42 -3.31 -19.12
N HIS A 33 -19.12 -3.51 -19.01
CA HIS A 33 -18.27 -3.70 -20.17
C HIS A 33 -18.62 -5.09 -20.74
N LYS A 34 -19.48 -5.14 -21.78
CA LYS A 34 -19.66 -6.33 -22.60
C LYS A 34 -18.37 -6.59 -23.37
N THR A 35 -17.41 -7.24 -22.73
CA THR A 35 -16.27 -7.80 -23.44
C THR A 35 -16.75 -9.05 -24.15
N LYS A 36 -16.77 -9.04 -25.49
CA LYS A 36 -16.91 -10.22 -26.34
C LYS A 36 -15.85 -11.24 -25.87
N LEU A 37 -16.32 -12.34 -25.27
CA LEU A 37 -15.50 -13.51 -24.98
C LEU A 37 -15.08 -14.15 -26.29
N THR A 38 -14.02 -13.68 -26.89
CA THR A 38 -13.28 -14.46 -27.89
C THR A 38 -12.61 -15.59 -27.12
N LYS A 39 -12.99 -16.80 -27.46
CA LYS A 39 -12.47 -18.06 -26.93
C LYS A 39 -10.95 -18.11 -27.17
N TYR A 40 -10.17 -17.57 -26.21
CA TYR A 40 -8.72 -17.67 -26.22
C TYR A 40 -8.37 -19.10 -25.81
N LYS A 41 -8.03 -19.95 -26.82
CA LYS A 41 -7.43 -21.26 -26.54
C LYS A 41 -6.13 -21.03 -25.80
N SER A 42 -6.15 -21.24 -24.49
CA SER A 42 -4.96 -21.31 -23.64
C SER A 42 -4.08 -22.45 -24.14
N LYS A 43 -3.11 -22.12 -25.01
CA LYS A 43 -1.92 -22.97 -25.14
C LYS A 43 -1.17 -22.83 -23.82
N SER A 44 -1.24 -23.85 -22.99
CA SER A 44 -0.40 -23.99 -21.80
C SER A 44 1.06 -23.91 -22.24
N LYS A 45 1.64 -22.70 -22.21
CA LYS A 45 3.09 -22.56 -22.28
C LYS A 45 3.62 -23.17 -20.99
N VAL A 46 4.28 -24.31 -21.11
CA VAL A 46 5.11 -24.90 -20.05
C VAL A 46 6.03 -23.77 -19.59
N VAL A 47 5.76 -23.21 -18.41
CA VAL A 47 6.60 -22.19 -17.80
C VAL A 47 7.89 -22.92 -17.41
N PRO A 48 9.06 -22.52 -17.91
CA PRO A 48 10.31 -23.15 -17.53
C PRO A 48 10.44 -23.08 -16.01
N LYS A 49 10.72 -24.20 -15.36
CA LYS A 49 10.84 -24.36 -13.89
C LYS A 49 11.85 -23.42 -13.22
N ASN A 50 12.58 -22.60 -13.96
CA ASN A 50 13.72 -21.82 -13.48
C ASN A 50 13.59 -20.28 -13.66
N VAL A 51 12.50 -19.78 -14.23
CA VAL A 51 12.21 -18.33 -14.16
C VAL A 51 11.24 -18.14 -13.01
N ASN A 52 11.72 -17.50 -11.94
CA ASN A 52 10.88 -17.14 -10.81
C ASN A 52 9.75 -16.26 -11.32
N TYR A 53 8.57 -16.87 -11.57
CA TYR A 53 7.40 -16.18 -12.14
C TYR A 53 7.05 -14.92 -11.35
N LYS A 54 7.31 -14.93 -10.02
CA LYS A 54 7.09 -13.78 -9.14
C LYS A 54 7.98 -12.61 -9.56
N THR A 55 9.26 -12.87 -9.79
CA THR A 55 10.21 -11.84 -10.26
C THR A 55 9.77 -11.26 -11.60
N LYS A 56 9.39 -12.11 -12.55
CA LYS A 56 8.90 -11.64 -13.86
C LYS A 56 7.65 -10.79 -13.73
N ALA A 57 6.63 -11.26 -13.00
CA ALA A 57 5.38 -10.53 -12.79
C ALA A 57 5.63 -9.16 -12.13
N LEU A 58 6.50 -9.12 -11.11
CA LEU A 58 6.87 -7.87 -10.43
C LEU A 58 7.60 -6.89 -11.36
N TYR A 59 8.49 -7.37 -12.23
CA TYR A 59 9.16 -6.52 -13.21
C TYR A 59 8.21 -5.97 -14.26
N ASP A 60 7.28 -6.79 -14.75
CA ASP A 60 6.32 -6.37 -15.77
C ASP A 60 5.39 -5.27 -15.23
N GLU A 61 4.92 -5.40 -13.99
CA GLU A 61 4.15 -4.34 -13.33
C GLU A 61 4.99 -3.12 -12.99
N TYR A 62 6.19 -3.30 -12.44
CA TYR A 62 7.11 -2.20 -12.12
C TYR A 62 7.38 -1.29 -13.32
N LYS A 63 7.57 -1.87 -14.53
CA LYS A 63 7.83 -1.11 -15.76
C LYS A 63 6.72 -0.11 -16.08
N LYS A 64 5.46 -0.43 -15.75
CA LYS A 64 4.31 0.45 -15.98
C LYS A 64 4.33 1.70 -15.08
N TRP A 65 5.05 1.63 -13.96
CA TRP A 65 5.09 2.66 -12.93
C TRP A 65 6.40 3.44 -12.85
N ILE A 66 7.45 3.03 -13.57
CA ILE A 66 8.77 3.67 -13.51
C ILE A 66 8.63 5.18 -13.67
N GLY A 67 9.28 5.94 -12.76
CA GLY A 67 9.33 7.39 -12.82
C GLY A 67 8.08 8.10 -12.30
N THR A 68 6.98 7.39 -11.98
CA THR A 68 5.81 7.99 -11.32
C THR A 68 6.26 8.67 -10.02
N LYS A 69 5.94 9.96 -9.88
CA LYS A 69 6.38 10.79 -8.74
C LYS A 69 5.73 10.36 -7.43
N TYR A 70 6.43 10.57 -6.33
CA TYR A 70 5.85 10.41 -5.01
C TYR A 70 4.77 11.47 -4.76
N LYS A 71 3.62 11.03 -4.28
CA LYS A 71 2.53 11.88 -3.78
C LYS A 71 1.87 11.19 -2.61
N LEU A 72 1.90 11.82 -1.43
CA LEU A 72 1.25 11.28 -0.24
C LEU A 72 -0.27 11.11 -0.49
N GLY A 73 -0.81 9.92 -0.20
CA GLY A 73 -2.20 9.56 -0.50
C GLY A 73 -2.50 9.28 -1.97
N GLY A 74 -1.53 9.49 -2.87
CA GLY A 74 -1.67 9.25 -4.32
C GLY A 74 -1.85 7.76 -4.64
N GLN A 75 -2.56 7.48 -5.76
CA GLN A 75 -2.93 6.12 -6.19
C GLN A 75 -2.93 5.95 -7.72
N THR A 76 -2.31 6.88 -8.45
CA THR A 76 -2.35 6.90 -9.92
C THR A 76 -0.98 7.22 -10.51
N LEU A 77 -0.82 7.09 -11.84
CA LEU A 77 0.39 7.50 -12.57
C LEU A 77 0.69 9.01 -12.47
N LYS A 78 -0.27 9.85 -12.03
CA LYS A 78 -0.04 11.26 -11.74
C LYS A 78 0.65 11.47 -10.38
N GLY A 79 0.79 10.43 -9.58
CA GLY A 79 1.45 10.41 -8.28
C GLY A 79 0.93 9.30 -7.39
N ILE A 80 1.85 8.62 -6.71
CA ILE A 80 1.55 7.46 -5.87
C ILE A 80 2.40 7.48 -4.59
N ASP A 81 1.87 6.98 -3.46
CA ASP A 81 2.68 6.72 -2.26
C ASP A 81 3.17 5.27 -2.19
N CYS A 82 4.09 4.99 -1.25
CA CYS A 82 4.73 3.68 -1.13
C CYS A 82 3.74 2.54 -0.88
N SER A 83 2.76 2.73 -0.03
CA SER A 83 1.78 1.69 0.32
C SER A 83 0.73 1.48 -0.77
N SER A 84 0.31 2.52 -1.47
CA SER A 84 -0.53 2.41 -2.67
C SER A 84 0.17 1.65 -3.79
N PHE A 85 1.44 1.97 -4.03
CA PHE A 85 2.23 1.28 -5.05
C PHE A 85 2.32 -0.21 -4.74
N VAL A 86 2.68 -0.57 -3.50
CA VAL A 86 2.73 -1.98 -3.08
C VAL A 86 1.36 -2.64 -3.24
N GLN A 87 0.27 -1.98 -2.82
CA GLN A 87 -1.10 -2.50 -2.98
C GLN A 87 -1.44 -2.75 -4.45
N GLN A 88 -1.10 -1.82 -5.35
CA GLN A 88 -1.38 -1.94 -6.78
C GLN A 88 -0.56 -3.08 -7.41
N ILE A 89 0.74 -3.16 -7.10
CA ILE A 89 1.59 -4.24 -7.62
C ILE A 89 1.09 -5.62 -7.19
N TYR A 90 0.68 -5.81 -5.92
CA TYR A 90 0.12 -7.09 -5.48
C TYR A 90 -1.18 -7.44 -6.18
N TYR A 91 -2.02 -6.46 -6.42
CA TYR A 91 -3.28 -6.68 -7.14
C TYR A 91 -3.06 -7.02 -8.61
N ASP A 92 -2.22 -6.26 -9.31
CA ASP A 92 -2.01 -6.42 -10.76
C ASP A 92 -1.16 -7.66 -11.09
N ALA A 93 -0.11 -7.94 -10.28
CA ALA A 93 0.78 -9.07 -10.52
C ALA A 93 0.21 -10.41 -10.05
N PHE A 94 -0.59 -10.42 -8.96
CA PHE A 94 -0.98 -11.66 -8.26
C PHE A 94 -2.48 -11.78 -7.96
N GLY A 95 -3.30 -10.77 -8.29
CA GLY A 95 -4.73 -10.72 -7.95
C GLY A 95 -5.00 -10.58 -6.44
N LEU A 96 -3.97 -10.26 -5.65
CA LEU A 96 -4.05 -10.24 -4.19
C LEU A 96 -4.32 -8.83 -3.64
N ARG A 97 -5.43 -8.69 -2.92
CA ARG A 97 -5.78 -7.44 -2.23
C ARG A 97 -5.13 -7.38 -0.86
N ILE A 98 -4.31 -6.36 -0.63
CA ILE A 98 -3.69 -6.07 0.66
C ILE A 98 -4.16 -4.70 1.20
N PRO A 99 -4.02 -4.43 2.51
CA PRO A 99 -4.47 -3.17 3.09
C PRO A 99 -3.82 -1.94 2.47
N ARG A 100 -4.51 -0.77 2.57
CA ARG A 100 -4.08 0.48 1.94
C ARG A 100 -2.86 1.12 2.60
N THR A 101 -2.69 0.97 3.91
CA THR A 101 -1.66 1.72 4.64
C THR A 101 -0.48 0.85 5.04
N THR A 102 0.72 1.43 5.07
CA THR A 102 1.95 0.74 5.54
C THR A 102 1.78 0.12 6.92
N LYS A 103 1.08 0.81 7.84
CA LYS A 103 0.81 0.31 9.21
C LYS A 103 0.00 -0.99 9.20
N GLN A 104 -0.97 -1.10 8.31
CA GLN A 104 -1.80 -2.30 8.17
C GLN A 104 -1.06 -3.38 7.38
N GLN A 105 -0.35 -3.03 6.29
CA GLN A 105 0.47 -3.94 5.51
C GLN A 105 1.54 -4.65 6.35
N ALA A 106 2.10 -3.95 7.33
CA ALA A 106 3.08 -4.48 8.27
C ALA A 106 2.53 -5.58 9.22
N LYS A 107 1.23 -5.82 9.21
CA LYS A 107 0.54 -6.80 10.06
C LYS A 107 -0.01 -8.00 9.29
N VAL A 108 0.04 -8.00 7.95
CA VAL A 108 -0.49 -9.11 7.14
C VAL A 108 0.60 -10.11 6.77
N GLY A 109 0.19 -11.36 6.53
CA GLY A 109 1.09 -12.44 6.22
C GLY A 109 1.97 -12.86 7.42
N ARG A 110 2.95 -13.71 7.14
CA ARG A 110 3.92 -14.17 8.16
C ARG A 110 5.16 -13.31 8.17
N GLU A 111 5.78 -13.17 9.32
CA GLU A 111 7.07 -12.51 9.46
C GLU A 111 8.18 -13.36 8.84
N ILE A 112 9.13 -12.67 8.17
CA ILE A 112 10.25 -13.30 7.49
C ILE A 112 11.55 -12.65 7.99
N SER A 113 12.54 -13.47 8.33
CA SER A 113 13.89 -12.97 8.61
C SER A 113 14.52 -12.38 7.34
N LYS A 114 15.46 -11.45 7.53
CA LYS A 114 16.17 -10.80 6.41
C LYS A 114 16.93 -11.78 5.51
N SER A 115 17.40 -12.89 6.08
CA SER A 115 18.11 -13.96 5.35
C SER A 115 17.19 -14.83 4.49
N GLN A 116 15.90 -14.83 4.77
CA GLN A 116 14.89 -15.64 4.06
C GLN A 116 14.11 -14.86 3.00
N LEU A 117 14.52 -13.62 2.70
CA LEU A 117 13.84 -12.77 1.73
C LEU A 117 13.80 -13.38 0.35
N GLN A 118 12.62 -13.35 -0.28
CA GLN A 118 12.36 -13.85 -1.63
C GLN A 118 11.56 -12.82 -2.44
N ALA A 119 11.53 -12.99 -3.76
CA ALA A 119 10.70 -12.16 -4.63
C ALA A 119 9.24 -12.19 -4.19
N GLY A 120 8.65 -11.01 -4.07
CA GLY A 120 7.29 -10.82 -3.61
C GLY A 120 7.16 -10.60 -2.09
N ASP A 121 8.23 -10.65 -1.30
CA ASP A 121 8.14 -10.26 0.11
C ASP A 121 8.06 -8.75 0.26
N MET A 122 7.20 -8.28 1.15
CA MET A 122 7.19 -6.89 1.58
C MET A 122 8.33 -6.62 2.54
N ILE A 123 9.03 -5.51 2.33
CA ILE A 123 10.09 -5.03 3.23
C ILE A 123 9.72 -3.66 3.78
N PHE A 124 9.90 -3.47 5.09
CA PHE A 124 9.49 -2.27 5.81
C PHE A 124 10.67 -1.58 6.47
N PHE A 125 10.60 -0.25 6.49
CA PHE A 125 11.64 0.60 7.06
C PHE A 125 11.02 1.66 7.99
N LYS A 126 11.81 2.09 9.00
CA LYS A 126 11.54 3.26 9.84
C LYS A 126 12.44 4.39 9.35
N THR A 127 11.91 5.29 8.53
CA THR A 127 12.69 6.35 7.86
C THR A 127 12.64 7.71 8.56
N GLY A 128 12.03 7.76 9.73
CA GLY A 128 11.91 8.93 10.58
C GLY A 128 10.97 8.67 11.76
N TRP A 129 10.78 9.68 12.60
CA TRP A 129 9.83 9.62 13.72
C TRP A 129 8.42 9.38 13.18
N ASN A 130 7.81 8.26 13.57
CA ASN A 130 6.51 7.80 13.06
C ASN A 130 6.40 7.63 11.53
N VAL A 131 7.48 7.78 10.77
CA VAL A 131 7.48 7.60 9.32
C VAL A 131 7.81 6.14 9.00
N ARG A 132 6.92 5.50 8.26
CA ARG A 132 7.09 4.12 7.80
C ARG A 132 7.12 4.10 6.29
N HIS A 133 7.99 3.25 5.77
CA HIS A 133 8.14 3.04 4.33
C HIS A 133 8.03 1.56 4.00
N VAL A 134 7.58 1.25 2.79
CA VAL A 134 7.42 -0.13 2.32
C VAL A 134 7.87 -0.25 0.87
N GLY A 135 8.41 -1.42 0.54
CA GLY A 135 8.72 -1.85 -0.82
C GLY A 135 8.49 -3.35 -0.98
N ILE A 136 8.76 -3.87 -2.17
CA ILE A 136 8.63 -5.29 -2.53
C ILE A 136 9.98 -5.80 -3.01
N ILE A 137 10.46 -6.89 -2.43
CA ILE A 137 11.67 -7.60 -2.89
C ILE A 137 11.42 -8.17 -4.29
N ILE A 138 12.37 -7.96 -5.20
CA ILE A 138 12.29 -8.53 -6.56
C ILE A 138 13.34 -9.62 -6.80
N GLU A 139 14.60 -9.39 -6.41
CA GLU A 139 15.71 -10.34 -6.55
C GLU A 139 16.94 -9.85 -5.77
N ASN A 140 17.81 -10.75 -5.35
CA ASN A 140 19.18 -10.46 -4.87
C ASN A 140 19.28 -9.23 -3.93
N GLY A 141 18.37 -9.10 -2.99
CA GLY A 141 18.30 -7.94 -2.08
C GLY A 141 17.91 -6.61 -2.72
N LYS A 142 17.51 -6.62 -4.00
CA LYS A 142 16.89 -5.45 -4.64
C LYS A 142 15.40 -5.41 -4.37
N PHE A 143 14.87 -4.22 -4.19
CA PHE A 143 13.43 -4.00 -3.98
C PHE A 143 12.94 -2.80 -4.77
N ILE A 144 11.66 -2.83 -5.15
CA ILE A 144 10.93 -1.74 -5.80
C ILE A 144 10.12 -0.98 -4.76
N HIS A 145 10.10 0.34 -4.88
CA HIS A 145 9.40 1.23 -3.96
C HIS A 145 9.15 2.60 -4.59
N VAL A 146 8.52 3.52 -3.87
CA VAL A 146 8.36 4.92 -4.31
C VAL A 146 9.25 5.83 -3.47
N SER A 147 10.35 6.27 -4.05
CA SER A 147 11.25 7.25 -3.43
C SER A 147 10.64 8.65 -3.47
N THR A 148 10.74 9.42 -2.39
CA THR A 148 10.32 10.83 -2.35
C THR A 148 11.11 11.70 -3.34
N LYS A 149 12.37 11.34 -3.61
CA LYS A 149 13.24 12.09 -4.55
C LYS A 149 13.12 11.59 -5.99
N ARG A 150 13.02 10.28 -6.21
CA ARG A 150 13.10 9.66 -7.55
C ARG A 150 11.77 9.13 -8.08
N GLY A 151 10.74 9.08 -7.25
CA GLY A 151 9.49 8.38 -7.58
C GLY A 151 9.66 6.86 -7.54
N VAL A 152 8.86 6.14 -8.34
CA VAL A 152 8.94 4.68 -8.45
C VAL A 152 10.30 4.27 -9.01
N SER A 153 11.04 3.52 -8.21
CA SER A 153 12.43 3.16 -8.50
C SER A 153 12.86 1.88 -7.79
N LYS A 154 14.03 1.35 -8.16
CA LYS A 154 14.70 0.23 -7.48
C LYS A 154 15.73 0.74 -6.47
N SER A 155 15.88 0.01 -5.36
CA SER A 155 16.93 0.21 -4.37
C SER A 155 17.45 -1.15 -3.89
N SER A 156 18.56 -1.12 -3.13
CA SER A 156 19.17 -2.31 -2.53
C SER A 156 19.05 -2.26 -1.01
N ILE A 157 18.68 -3.38 -0.39
CA ILE A 157 18.65 -3.52 1.09
C ILE A 157 20.05 -3.42 1.71
N TYR A 158 21.10 -3.56 0.89
CA TYR A 158 22.50 -3.45 1.31
C TYR A 158 23.01 -2.01 1.30
N ASN A 159 22.26 -1.07 0.69
CA ASN A 159 22.58 0.35 0.77
C ASN A 159 22.57 0.79 2.24
N PRO A 160 23.57 1.57 2.72
CA PRO A 160 23.69 1.96 4.14
C PRO A 160 22.41 2.58 4.72
N TYR A 161 21.75 3.47 3.97
CA TYR A 161 20.50 4.10 4.39
C TYR A 161 19.37 3.08 4.63
N TRP A 162 19.17 2.13 3.69
CA TRP A 162 18.13 1.12 3.83
C TRP A 162 18.49 0.07 4.87
N LYS A 163 19.77 -0.28 5.00
CA LYS A 163 20.26 -1.22 6.00
C LYS A 163 20.01 -0.72 7.42
N SER A 164 20.33 0.56 7.70
CA SER A 164 20.14 1.17 9.03
C SER A 164 18.69 1.41 9.41
N ASN A 165 17.82 1.63 8.43
CA ASN A 165 16.39 1.90 8.66
C ASN A 165 15.50 0.65 8.58
N TYR A 166 16.06 -0.54 8.30
CA TYR A 166 15.30 -1.78 8.23
C TYR A 166 14.52 -2.04 9.52
N TRP A 167 13.24 -2.42 9.36
CA TRP A 167 12.37 -2.72 10.49
C TRP A 167 11.92 -4.18 10.52
N GLN A 168 11.23 -4.66 9.47
CA GLN A 168 10.73 -6.04 9.36
C GLN A 168 10.42 -6.40 7.91
N SER A 169 10.11 -7.68 7.69
CA SER A 169 9.63 -8.16 6.40
C SER A 169 8.44 -9.10 6.57
N ARG A 170 7.55 -9.12 5.58
CA ARG A 170 6.31 -9.92 5.58
C ARG A 170 6.14 -10.68 4.27
N ARG A 171 5.75 -11.95 4.36
CA ARG A 171 5.38 -12.78 3.22
C ARG A 171 3.88 -13.03 3.22
N VAL A 172 3.20 -12.65 2.14
CA VAL A 172 1.78 -12.89 1.91
C VAL A 172 1.54 -13.83 0.72
N LEU A 173 2.54 -13.98 -0.15
CA LEU A 173 2.50 -14.96 -1.23
C LEU A 173 2.99 -16.33 -0.72
N PRO A 174 2.43 -17.43 -1.25
CA PRO A 174 2.89 -18.79 -0.94
C PRO A 174 4.32 -19.04 -1.39
#